data_d5303b0a4c19fcb499e676310463109f
#
_entry.id   d5303b0a4c19fcb499e676310463109f
#
_cell.length_a   1.000
_cell.length_b   1.000
_cell.length_c   1.000
_cell.angle_alpha   90.00
_cell.angle_beta   90.00
_cell.angle_gamma   90.00
#
_symmetry.space_group_name_H-M   'P 1'
#
loop_
_entity.id
_entity.type
_entity.pdbx_description
1 polymer ?
#
loop_
_entity_poly.entity_id
_entity_poly.type
_entity_poly.pdbx_seq_one_letter_code
_entity_poly.pdbx_strand_id
1 'polypeptide(L)'
;METDMIQDAQSNPIAGATPAARDLFDTACEAFATYSDDPVSLFDAASAEAPDCLMIRFARAWCFTLATEPEAAAAARTALAEVAHFTADERAAGHLTGLRAALAGNWTEAARAPEHHLLRFPRDLIALQAGHLLDFLRADARTLSERIARALPHWDGVPGRSLVLGMHAFGLEETGAYARQRTRGARP
;
A
#
# COMPACT_ATOMS: atom_id res chain seq x y z
N MET A 1 27.12 -5.15 16.58
CA MET A 1 26.94 -4.90 15.15
C MET A 1 25.46 -4.63 14.95
N GLU A 2 25.09 -3.38 14.85
CA GLU A 2 23.73 -2.97 14.48
C GLU A 2 23.55 -3.41 13.02
N THR A 3 22.72 -4.40 12.78
CA THR A 3 22.41 -4.84 11.43
C THR A 3 21.60 -3.69 10.82
N ASP A 4 22.19 -2.99 9.85
CA ASP A 4 21.52 -1.91 9.16
C ASP A 4 20.21 -2.45 8.57
N MET A 5 19.07 -1.97 9.09
CA MET A 5 17.75 -2.48 8.71
C MET A 5 17.48 -2.11 7.25
N ILE A 6 17.19 -3.11 6.41
CA ILE A 6 16.88 -2.91 5.00
C ILE A 6 15.65 -2.01 4.88
N GLN A 7 15.70 -1.04 3.97
CA GLN A 7 14.63 -0.11 3.69
C GLN A 7 14.17 -0.23 2.23
N ASP A 8 12.88 0.03 2.00
CA ASP A 8 12.31 0.16 0.65
C ASP A 8 12.75 1.46 -0.05
N ALA A 9 12.37 1.64 -1.30
CA ALA A 9 12.70 2.82 -2.10
C ALA A 9 12.17 4.14 -1.47
N GLN A 10 11.19 4.07 -0.58
CA GLN A 10 10.61 5.20 0.15
C GLN A 10 11.21 5.38 1.55
N SER A 11 12.27 4.62 1.87
CA SER A 11 12.97 4.64 3.16
C SER A 11 12.14 4.14 4.35
N ASN A 12 11.16 3.26 4.12
CA ASN A 12 10.50 2.57 5.21
C ASN A 12 11.22 1.25 5.52
N PRO A 13 11.30 0.82 6.80
CA PRO A 13 11.96 -0.43 7.17
C PRO A 13 11.20 -1.65 6.63
N ILE A 14 11.95 -2.66 6.16
CA ILE A 14 11.41 -3.97 5.78
C ILE A 14 12.12 -5.03 6.63
N ALA A 15 11.52 -5.37 7.77
CA ALA A 15 12.10 -6.35 8.68
C ALA A 15 12.14 -7.74 8.04
N GLY A 16 13.28 -8.40 8.14
CA GLY A 16 13.50 -9.74 7.61
C GLY A 16 13.75 -9.81 6.10
N ALA A 17 13.80 -8.68 5.39
CA ALA A 17 14.11 -8.68 3.96
C ALA A 17 15.60 -8.90 3.70
N THR A 18 15.91 -9.50 2.54
CA THR A 18 17.23 -9.48 1.92
C THR A 18 17.32 -8.33 0.91
N PRO A 19 18.51 -7.91 0.44
CA PRO A 19 18.61 -6.91 -0.62
C PRO A 19 17.87 -7.32 -1.90
N ALA A 20 17.95 -8.59 -2.30
CA ALA A 20 17.25 -9.13 -3.47
C ALA A 20 15.72 -9.08 -3.27
N ALA A 21 15.23 -9.49 -2.09
CA ALA A 21 13.81 -9.39 -1.77
C ALA A 21 13.30 -7.94 -1.77
N ARG A 22 14.10 -6.98 -1.30
CA ARG A 22 13.77 -5.57 -1.33
C ARG A 22 13.63 -5.03 -2.75
N ASP A 23 14.54 -5.37 -3.65
CA ASP A 23 14.49 -4.91 -5.06
C ASP A 23 13.25 -5.44 -5.78
N LEU A 24 12.91 -6.71 -5.55
CA LEU A 24 11.67 -7.32 -6.06
C LEU A 24 10.42 -6.69 -5.42
N PHE A 25 10.45 -6.42 -4.12
CA PHE A 25 9.35 -5.76 -3.40
C PHE A 25 9.08 -4.37 -3.96
N ASP A 26 10.12 -3.55 -4.18
CA ASP A 26 9.98 -2.20 -4.73
C ASP A 26 9.36 -2.25 -6.15
N THR A 27 9.81 -3.19 -6.99
CA THR A 27 9.24 -3.42 -8.32
C THR A 27 7.77 -3.85 -8.23
N ALA A 28 7.44 -4.77 -7.32
CA ALA A 28 6.07 -5.23 -7.11
C ALA A 28 5.14 -4.11 -6.61
N CYS A 29 5.64 -3.24 -5.71
CA CYS A 29 4.89 -2.08 -5.22
C CYS A 29 4.56 -1.09 -6.35
N GLU A 30 5.52 -0.84 -7.25
CA GLU A 30 5.31 0.01 -8.42
C GLU A 30 4.28 -0.62 -9.36
N ALA A 31 4.41 -1.91 -9.68
CA ALA A 31 3.46 -2.65 -10.51
C ALA A 31 2.04 -2.61 -9.94
N PHE A 32 1.89 -2.81 -8.63
CA PHE A 32 0.60 -2.73 -7.95
C PHE A 32 -0.01 -1.31 -8.02
N ALA A 33 0.80 -0.28 -7.84
CA ALA A 33 0.34 1.10 -7.84
C ALA A 33 0.01 1.63 -9.25
N THR A 34 0.63 1.05 -10.30
CA THR A 34 0.44 1.45 -11.70
C THR A 34 -0.53 0.54 -12.45
N TYR A 35 -1.03 -0.52 -11.83
CA TYR A 35 -1.83 -1.57 -12.50
C TYR A 35 -1.13 -2.15 -13.72
N SER A 36 0.20 -2.27 -13.66
CA SER A 36 1.04 -2.85 -14.70
C SER A 36 1.60 -4.19 -14.25
N ASP A 37 2.09 -4.97 -15.19
CA ASP A 37 2.72 -6.27 -14.97
C ASP A 37 1.87 -7.23 -14.09
N ASP A 38 2.53 -8.17 -13.41
CA ASP A 38 1.91 -9.08 -12.45
C ASP A 38 2.52 -8.87 -11.06
N PRO A 39 1.95 -7.96 -10.23
CA PRO A 39 2.48 -7.69 -8.91
C PRO A 39 2.44 -8.93 -7.99
N VAL A 40 1.51 -9.87 -8.20
CA VAL A 40 1.42 -11.08 -7.37
C VAL A 40 2.64 -11.97 -7.61
N SER A 41 3.00 -12.23 -8.87
CA SER A 41 4.20 -13.00 -9.20
C SER A 41 5.49 -12.35 -8.71
N LEU A 42 5.57 -11.02 -8.75
CA LEU A 42 6.71 -10.27 -8.21
C LEU A 42 6.80 -10.38 -6.68
N PHE A 43 5.68 -10.28 -5.94
CA PHE A 43 5.67 -10.53 -4.50
C PHE A 43 5.97 -11.98 -4.15
N ASP A 44 5.57 -12.95 -4.97
CA ASP A 44 5.94 -14.36 -4.81
C ASP A 44 7.44 -14.57 -4.94
N ALA A 45 8.06 -13.95 -5.94
CA ALA A 45 9.51 -13.97 -6.11
C ALA A 45 10.23 -13.30 -4.91
N ALA A 46 9.74 -12.16 -4.45
CA ALA A 46 10.28 -11.50 -3.26
C ALA A 46 10.14 -12.36 -2.00
N SER A 47 9.00 -13.05 -1.84
CA SER A 47 8.78 -13.97 -0.71
C SER A 47 9.69 -15.19 -0.76
N ALA A 48 10.08 -15.67 -1.94
CA ALA A 48 11.04 -16.75 -2.07
C ALA A 48 12.45 -16.35 -1.58
N GLU A 49 12.84 -15.10 -1.81
CA GLU A 49 14.12 -14.53 -1.32
C GLU A 49 14.12 -14.19 0.19
N ALA A 50 12.94 -13.97 0.79
CA ALA A 50 12.77 -13.65 2.20
C ALA A 50 11.45 -14.26 2.74
N PRO A 51 11.40 -15.58 3.01
CA PRO A 51 10.16 -16.28 3.37
C PRO A 51 9.49 -15.77 4.66
N ASP A 52 10.27 -15.25 5.60
CA ASP A 52 9.79 -14.77 6.90
C ASP A 52 9.46 -13.26 6.91
N CYS A 53 9.64 -12.56 5.78
CA CYS A 53 9.34 -11.14 5.67
C CYS A 53 7.83 -10.89 5.58
N LEU A 54 7.21 -10.50 6.69
CA LEU A 54 5.76 -10.30 6.78
C LEU A 54 5.27 -9.16 5.90
N MET A 55 6.07 -8.10 5.72
CA MET A 55 5.67 -6.95 4.89
C MET A 55 5.41 -7.37 3.43
N ILE A 56 6.27 -8.24 2.86
CA ILE A 56 6.11 -8.76 1.50
C ILE A 56 4.83 -9.61 1.41
N ARG A 57 4.59 -10.49 2.38
CA ARG A 57 3.40 -11.35 2.42
C ARG A 57 2.11 -10.55 2.56
N PHE A 58 2.11 -9.47 3.35
CA PHE A 58 0.94 -8.61 3.52
C PHE A 58 0.69 -7.72 2.30
N ALA A 59 1.73 -7.25 1.62
CA ALA A 59 1.59 -6.54 0.35
C ALA A 59 0.93 -7.43 -0.73
N ARG A 60 1.37 -8.69 -0.84
CA ARG A 60 0.72 -9.70 -1.69
C ARG A 60 -0.74 -9.94 -1.30
N ALA A 61 -1.02 -10.07 0.00
CA ALA A 61 -2.39 -10.27 0.49
C ALA A 61 -3.31 -9.09 0.16
N TRP A 62 -2.79 -7.86 0.10
CA TRP A 62 -3.54 -6.71 -0.37
C TRP A 62 -3.95 -6.83 -1.84
N CYS A 63 -3.08 -7.34 -2.74
CA CYS A 63 -3.45 -7.58 -4.13
C CYS A 63 -4.69 -8.47 -4.22
N PHE A 64 -4.71 -9.58 -3.50
CA PHE A 64 -5.86 -10.49 -3.47
C PHE A 64 -7.10 -9.88 -2.80
N THR A 65 -6.91 -9.16 -1.70
CA THR A 65 -8.04 -8.59 -0.95
C THR A 65 -8.78 -7.53 -1.77
N LEU A 66 -8.02 -6.73 -2.54
CA LEU A 66 -8.56 -5.62 -3.34
C LEU A 66 -9.00 -6.04 -4.75
N ALA A 67 -8.74 -7.27 -5.17
CA ALA A 67 -9.31 -7.85 -6.39
C ALA A 67 -10.84 -8.01 -6.29
N THR A 68 -11.40 -7.98 -5.07
CA THR A 68 -12.85 -8.09 -4.79
C THR A 68 -13.51 -9.40 -5.26
N GLU A 69 -12.71 -10.43 -5.56
CA GLU A 69 -13.15 -11.75 -6.01
C GLU A 69 -13.17 -12.74 -4.83
N PRO A 70 -14.19 -13.61 -4.70
CA PRO A 70 -14.29 -14.57 -3.60
C PRO A 70 -13.08 -15.50 -3.48
N GLU A 71 -12.57 -15.98 -4.60
CA GLU A 71 -11.40 -16.88 -4.68
C GLU A 71 -10.12 -16.16 -4.23
N ALA A 72 -9.93 -14.92 -4.65
CA ALA A 72 -8.80 -14.10 -4.22
C ALA A 72 -8.87 -13.81 -2.71
N ALA A 73 -10.05 -13.48 -2.19
CA ALA A 73 -10.26 -13.29 -0.76
C ALA A 73 -9.98 -14.57 0.05
N ALA A 74 -10.31 -15.76 -0.49
CA ALA A 74 -9.97 -17.04 0.14
C ALA A 74 -8.45 -17.26 0.15
N ALA A 75 -7.74 -16.96 -0.94
CA ALA A 75 -6.28 -17.02 -1.01
C ALA A 75 -5.62 -16.08 0.01
N ALA A 76 -6.13 -14.83 0.15
CA ALA A 76 -5.64 -13.89 1.15
C ALA A 76 -5.81 -14.43 2.58
N ARG A 77 -6.97 -15.03 2.92
CA ARG A 77 -7.21 -15.63 4.24
C ARG A 77 -6.24 -16.77 4.53
N THR A 78 -5.98 -17.63 3.55
CA THR A 78 -5.01 -18.73 3.67
C THR A 78 -3.61 -18.17 3.93
N ALA A 79 -3.17 -17.19 3.16
CA ALA A 79 -1.85 -16.56 3.33
C ALA A 79 -1.68 -15.92 4.72
N LEU A 80 -2.74 -15.28 5.27
CA LEU A 80 -2.69 -14.73 6.62
C LEU A 80 -2.66 -15.81 7.70
N ALA A 81 -3.34 -16.93 7.50
CA ALA A 81 -3.33 -18.05 8.43
C ALA A 81 -1.94 -18.71 8.54
N GLU A 82 -1.21 -18.81 7.44
CA GLU A 82 0.15 -19.36 7.39
C GLU A 82 1.14 -18.56 8.23
N VAL A 83 0.95 -17.26 8.35
CA VAL A 83 1.86 -16.36 9.10
C VAL A 83 1.30 -15.94 10.47
N ALA A 84 0.21 -16.52 10.92
CA ALA A 84 -0.46 -16.14 12.17
C ALA A 84 0.39 -16.33 13.42
N HIS A 85 1.42 -17.19 13.35
CA HIS A 85 2.33 -17.49 14.45
C HIS A 85 3.54 -16.53 14.52
N PHE A 86 3.77 -15.68 13.51
CA PHE A 86 4.82 -14.68 13.53
C PHE A 86 4.36 -13.40 14.23
N THR A 87 5.31 -12.74 14.91
CA THR A 87 5.08 -11.41 15.48
C THR A 87 5.41 -10.35 14.44
N ALA A 88 4.41 -9.59 14.05
CA ALA A 88 4.58 -8.49 13.12
C ALA A 88 5.27 -7.28 13.81
N ASP A 89 6.21 -6.65 13.11
CA ASP A 89 6.71 -5.33 13.48
C ASP A 89 5.62 -4.26 13.33
N GLU A 90 5.91 -3.02 13.76
CA GLU A 90 4.91 -1.92 13.76
C GLU A 90 4.33 -1.67 12.36
N ARG A 91 5.17 -1.70 11.31
CA ARG A 91 4.73 -1.47 9.93
C ARG A 91 3.84 -2.60 9.45
N ALA A 92 4.28 -3.82 9.56
CA ALA A 92 3.51 -5.00 9.16
C ALA A 92 2.21 -5.15 9.95
N ALA A 93 2.21 -4.83 11.26
CA ALA A 93 1.01 -4.87 12.10
C ALA A 93 -0.09 -3.91 11.63
N GLY A 94 0.28 -2.73 11.13
CA GLY A 94 -0.66 -1.79 10.52
C GLY A 94 -1.38 -2.38 9.31
N HIS A 95 -0.65 -3.03 8.41
CA HIS A 95 -1.23 -3.73 7.25
C HIS A 95 -2.12 -4.90 7.66
N LEU A 96 -1.67 -5.72 8.63
CA LEU A 96 -2.45 -6.85 9.13
C LEU A 96 -3.80 -6.42 9.69
N THR A 97 -3.84 -5.28 10.38
CA THR A 97 -5.10 -4.70 10.91
C THR A 97 -6.10 -4.42 9.79
N GLY A 98 -5.66 -3.74 8.73
CA GLY A 98 -6.50 -3.42 7.57
C GLY A 98 -6.97 -4.67 6.81
N LEU A 99 -6.05 -5.61 6.56
CA LEU A 99 -6.34 -6.88 5.89
C LEU A 99 -7.40 -7.70 6.64
N ARG A 100 -7.25 -7.85 7.96
CA ARG A 100 -8.24 -8.57 8.79
C ARG A 100 -9.61 -7.92 8.72
N ALA A 101 -9.69 -6.59 8.80
CA ALA A 101 -10.94 -5.86 8.71
C ALA A 101 -11.60 -6.05 7.33
N ALA A 102 -10.84 -5.92 6.24
CA ALA A 102 -11.34 -6.09 4.87
C ALA A 102 -11.86 -7.51 4.64
N LEU A 103 -11.10 -8.54 5.02
CA LEU A 103 -11.47 -9.94 4.86
C LEU A 103 -12.63 -10.37 5.76
N ALA A 104 -12.90 -9.64 6.85
CA ALA A 104 -14.10 -9.79 7.67
C ALA A 104 -15.32 -9.04 7.10
N GLY A 105 -15.18 -8.33 5.97
CA GLY A 105 -16.24 -7.53 5.37
C GLY A 105 -16.47 -6.18 6.05
N ASN A 106 -15.61 -5.78 6.98
CA ASN A 106 -15.71 -4.48 7.66
C ASN A 106 -14.92 -3.41 6.88
N TRP A 107 -15.46 -3.01 5.76
CA TRP A 107 -14.82 -2.07 4.82
C TRP A 107 -14.52 -0.69 5.42
N THR A 108 -15.32 -0.27 6.41
CA THR A 108 -15.09 1.02 7.09
C THR A 108 -13.83 0.96 7.95
N GLU A 109 -13.65 -0.06 8.75
CA GLU A 109 -12.44 -0.23 9.55
C GLU A 109 -11.22 -0.57 8.67
N ALA A 110 -11.42 -1.31 7.57
CA ALA A 110 -10.38 -1.58 6.60
C ALA A 110 -9.80 -0.29 6.01
N ALA A 111 -10.64 0.72 5.71
CA ALA A 111 -10.20 2.02 5.20
C ALA A 111 -9.57 2.92 6.28
N ARG A 112 -9.96 2.77 7.55
CA ARG A 112 -9.37 3.51 8.68
C ARG A 112 -7.96 3.00 9.03
N ALA A 113 -7.71 1.71 8.89
CA ALA A 113 -6.40 1.14 9.23
C ALA A 113 -5.25 1.78 8.43
N PRO A 114 -5.28 1.90 7.09
CA PRO A 114 -4.28 2.65 6.32
C PRO A 114 -4.19 4.12 6.73
N GLU A 115 -5.29 4.77 7.12
CA GLU A 115 -5.26 6.16 7.58
C GLU A 115 -4.41 6.32 8.85
N HIS A 116 -4.64 5.48 9.87
CA HIS A 116 -3.83 5.48 11.09
C HIS A 116 -2.38 5.09 10.82
N HIS A 117 -2.17 4.10 9.96
CA HIS A 117 -0.83 3.63 9.57
C HIS A 117 -0.01 4.75 8.92
N LEU A 118 -0.60 5.52 8.01
CA LEU A 118 0.06 6.61 7.30
C LEU A 118 0.47 7.80 8.20
N LEU A 119 -0.05 7.89 9.42
CA LEU A 119 0.45 8.86 10.42
C LEU A 119 1.88 8.53 10.87
N ARG A 120 2.25 7.25 10.88
CA ARG A 120 3.58 6.76 11.26
C ARG A 120 4.48 6.51 10.06
N PHE A 121 3.90 6.03 8.97
CA PHE A 121 4.58 5.65 7.73
C PHE A 121 3.98 6.41 6.53
N PRO A 122 4.12 7.75 6.45
CA PRO A 122 3.43 8.57 5.44
C PRO A 122 3.90 8.29 4.00
N ARG A 123 4.99 7.55 3.85
CA ARG A 123 5.56 7.13 2.56
C ARG A 123 5.36 5.65 2.26
N ASP A 124 4.47 4.97 2.97
CA ASP A 124 4.14 3.57 2.67
C ASP A 124 3.21 3.51 1.45
N LEU A 125 3.80 3.14 0.28
CA LEU A 125 3.08 3.10 -0.99
C LEU A 125 1.95 2.06 -0.98
N ILE A 126 2.16 0.90 -0.35
CA ILE A 126 1.14 -0.15 -0.25
C ILE A 126 -0.04 0.33 0.60
N ALA A 127 0.21 0.95 1.74
CA ALA A 127 -0.85 1.49 2.58
C ALA A 127 -1.62 2.62 1.88
N LEU A 128 -0.90 3.47 1.15
CA LEU A 128 -1.50 4.57 0.40
C LEU A 128 -2.41 4.05 -0.71
N GLN A 129 -1.94 3.07 -1.51
CA GLN A 129 -2.70 2.44 -2.58
C GLN A 129 -3.90 1.66 -2.02
N ALA A 130 -3.71 0.87 -0.97
CA ALA A 130 -4.79 0.11 -0.35
C ALA A 130 -5.88 1.04 0.19
N GLY A 131 -5.50 2.09 0.92
CA GLY A 131 -6.45 3.08 1.43
C GLY A 131 -7.20 3.80 0.32
N HIS A 132 -6.50 4.20 -0.75
CA HIS A 132 -7.07 4.86 -1.92
C HIS A 132 -8.12 3.97 -2.62
N LEU A 133 -7.80 2.69 -2.86
CA LEU A 133 -8.74 1.73 -3.44
C LEU A 133 -9.94 1.44 -2.54
N LEU A 134 -9.72 1.31 -1.22
CA LEU A 134 -10.81 1.10 -0.27
C LEU A 134 -11.77 2.29 -0.22
N ASP A 135 -11.27 3.52 -0.28
CA ASP A 135 -12.11 4.72 -0.34
C ASP A 135 -12.89 4.78 -1.65
N PHE A 136 -12.26 4.43 -2.78
CA PHE A 136 -12.92 4.33 -4.09
C PHE A 136 -14.04 3.29 -4.09
N LEU A 137 -13.76 2.06 -3.63
CA LEU A 137 -14.74 0.97 -3.57
C LEU A 137 -15.93 1.28 -2.65
N ARG A 138 -15.74 2.16 -1.65
CA ARG A 138 -16.79 2.64 -0.75
C ARG A 138 -17.53 3.87 -1.29
N ALA A 139 -17.15 4.38 -2.46
CA ALA A 139 -17.63 5.64 -3.03
C ALA A 139 -17.43 6.86 -2.09
N ASP A 140 -16.36 6.84 -1.27
CA ASP A 140 -15.98 7.93 -0.39
C ASP A 140 -14.96 8.86 -1.07
N ALA A 141 -15.41 9.56 -2.10
CA ALA A 141 -14.56 10.44 -2.92
C ALA A 141 -13.86 11.53 -2.09
N ARG A 142 -14.50 11.98 -0.99
CA ARG A 142 -13.91 13.00 -0.11
C ARG A 142 -12.68 12.43 0.60
N THR A 143 -12.82 11.31 1.31
CA THR A 143 -11.71 10.69 2.03
C THR A 143 -10.60 10.26 1.08
N LEU A 144 -10.95 9.71 -0.09
CA LEU A 144 -10.03 9.37 -1.17
C LEU A 144 -9.13 10.54 -1.54
N SER A 145 -9.70 11.72 -1.82
CA SER A 145 -8.94 12.94 -2.15
C SER A 145 -8.11 13.46 -0.97
N GLU A 146 -8.70 13.54 0.24
CA GLU A 146 -8.07 14.09 1.44
C GLU A 146 -6.90 13.22 1.92
N ARG A 147 -6.99 11.88 1.82
CA ARG A 147 -5.91 10.94 2.17
C ARG A 147 -4.63 11.27 1.41
N ILE A 148 -4.75 11.38 0.10
CA ILE A 148 -3.61 11.66 -0.77
C ILE A 148 -3.08 13.08 -0.55
N ALA A 149 -3.96 14.06 -0.39
CA ALA A 149 -3.56 15.43 -0.11
C ALA A 149 -2.74 15.56 1.18
N ARG A 150 -3.05 14.77 2.22
CA ARG A 150 -2.28 14.72 3.48
C ARG A 150 -0.93 14.04 3.30
N ALA A 151 -0.85 12.98 2.50
CA ALA A 151 0.39 12.24 2.27
C ALA A 151 1.37 13.01 1.38
N LEU A 152 0.88 13.74 0.39
CA LEU A 152 1.67 14.35 -0.69
C LEU A 152 2.88 15.19 -0.23
N PRO A 153 2.81 16.01 0.85
CA PRO A 153 3.97 16.77 1.32
C PRO A 153 5.16 15.90 1.75
N HIS A 154 4.94 14.66 2.15
CA HIS A 154 5.98 13.73 2.57
C HIS A 154 6.71 13.07 1.39
N TRP A 155 6.23 13.27 0.15
CA TRP A 155 6.75 12.63 -1.05
C TRP A 155 7.67 13.54 -1.87
N ASP A 156 7.99 14.74 -1.40
CA ASP A 156 8.96 15.63 -2.11
C ASP A 156 10.34 14.99 -2.15
N GLY A 157 10.86 14.79 -3.38
CA GLY A 157 12.16 14.14 -3.61
C GLY A 157 12.17 12.62 -3.38
N VAL A 158 11.02 11.99 -3.12
CA VAL A 158 10.90 10.55 -2.85
C VAL A 158 10.53 9.80 -4.13
N PRO A 159 11.15 8.64 -4.43
CA PRO A 159 10.75 7.77 -5.53
C PRO A 159 9.25 7.42 -5.47
N GLY A 160 8.57 7.45 -6.62
CA GLY A 160 7.12 7.19 -6.67
C GLY A 160 6.23 8.42 -6.46
N ARG A 161 6.79 9.63 -6.27
CA ARG A 161 6.00 10.87 -6.14
C ARG A 161 5.02 11.09 -7.29
N SER A 162 5.40 10.71 -8.52
CA SER A 162 4.52 10.79 -9.69
C SER A 162 3.26 9.94 -9.56
N LEU A 163 3.36 8.76 -8.95
CA LEU A 163 2.23 7.88 -8.66
C LEU A 163 1.26 8.55 -7.69
N VAL A 164 1.79 9.12 -6.61
CA VAL A 164 0.99 9.84 -5.60
C VAL A 164 0.32 11.08 -6.20
N LEU A 165 0.98 11.78 -7.12
CA LEU A 165 0.36 12.87 -7.86
C LEU A 165 -0.78 12.38 -8.77
N GLY A 166 -0.64 11.21 -9.41
CA GLY A 166 -1.70 10.57 -10.17
C GLY A 166 -2.91 10.22 -9.30
N MET A 167 -2.68 9.60 -8.15
CA MET A 167 -3.74 9.32 -7.15
C MET A 167 -4.44 10.62 -6.70
N HIS A 168 -3.67 11.70 -6.47
CA HIS A 168 -4.24 13.00 -6.08
C HIS A 168 -5.11 13.59 -7.20
N ALA A 169 -4.64 13.53 -8.44
CA ALA A 169 -5.40 14.01 -9.60
C ALA A 169 -6.74 13.25 -9.74
N PHE A 170 -6.69 11.93 -9.62
CA PHE A 170 -7.88 11.07 -9.62
C PHE A 170 -8.85 11.45 -8.49
N GLY A 171 -8.37 11.65 -7.25
CA GLY A 171 -9.20 12.06 -6.13
C GLY A 171 -9.87 13.44 -6.32
N LEU A 172 -9.18 14.39 -6.99
CA LEU A 172 -9.77 15.68 -7.35
C LEU A 172 -10.84 15.55 -8.42
N GLU A 173 -10.67 14.62 -9.35
CA GLU A 173 -11.65 14.31 -10.39
C GLU A 173 -12.93 13.71 -9.77
N GLU A 174 -12.79 12.71 -8.90
CA GLU A 174 -13.91 12.06 -8.23
C GLU A 174 -14.72 13.03 -7.33
N THR A 175 -14.10 14.07 -6.80
CA THR A 175 -14.80 15.12 -6.03
C THR A 175 -15.39 16.23 -6.90
N GLY A 176 -15.20 16.18 -8.22
CA GLY A 176 -15.61 17.27 -9.13
C GLY A 176 -14.81 18.56 -8.97
N ALA A 177 -13.66 18.52 -8.29
CA ALA A 177 -12.85 19.71 -7.97
C ALA A 177 -11.92 20.13 -9.14
N TYR A 178 -12.40 20.09 -10.36
CA TYR A 178 -11.66 20.36 -11.60
C TYR A 178 -10.91 21.70 -11.62
N ALA A 179 -11.42 22.72 -10.92
CA ALA A 179 -10.79 24.03 -10.87
C ALA A 179 -9.43 24.03 -10.15
N ARG A 180 -9.22 23.11 -9.21
CA ARG A 180 -7.97 22.99 -8.44
C ARG A 180 -6.83 22.35 -9.25
N GLN A 181 -7.13 21.58 -10.28
CA GLN A 181 -6.15 20.97 -11.18
C GLN A 181 -5.46 22.03 -12.07
N ARG A 182 -6.22 23.01 -12.56
CA ARG A 182 -5.73 24.03 -13.55
C ARG A 182 -4.73 25.00 -12.97
N THR A 183 -4.80 25.31 -11.67
CA THR A 183 -3.94 26.34 -11.05
C THR A 183 -2.54 25.82 -10.65
N ARG A 184 -2.33 24.51 -10.56
CA ARG A 184 -1.01 23.91 -10.24
C ARG A 184 -0.14 23.63 -11.47
N GLY A 185 -0.72 23.53 -12.67
CA GLY A 185 0.00 23.37 -13.94
C GLY A 185 0.47 24.67 -14.58
N ALA A 186 0.03 25.83 -14.09
CA ALA A 186 0.33 27.14 -14.65
C ALA A 186 1.18 27.99 -13.68
N ARG A 187 2.36 27.52 -13.36
CA ARG A 187 3.44 28.40 -12.87
C ARG A 187 4.63 28.26 -13.82
N PRO A 188 5.09 29.43 -14.36
CA PRO A 188 6.24 29.49 -15.25
C PRO A 188 7.53 29.10 -14.56
#